data_376306ed9876ad54058fb3f64a617ae9
#
_entry.id   376306ed9876ad54058fb3f64a617ae9
#
_cell.length_a   1.000
_cell.length_b   1.000
_cell.length_c   1.000
_cell.angle_alpha   90.00
_cell.angle_beta   90.00
_cell.angle_gamma   90.00
#
_symmetry.space_group_name_H-M   'P 1'
#
loop_
_entity.id
_entity.type
_entity.pdbx_description
1 polymer ?
#
loop_
_entity_poly.entity_id
_entity_poly.type
_entity_poly.pdbx_seq_one_letter_code
_entity_poly.pdbx_strand_id
1 'polypeptide(L)'
;VKLQLATHFMNTTDGKLYVYELNNLPLGDATVAALDLNNQEWKQTGVAALPVQLHHHDGFWDETTRKYLVFGGFGNKRFNNTFLEYDIEGDRWDTLSYFGDRIIPRYFSGMAVNKNREHIYVFGGMGNESGEQSVGRNYLHDLYLLDRKQQSVRRLWQNASDHRLVLARDMILTPDEKYIYALCYPEY
;
A
#
# COMPACT_ATOMS: atom_id res chain seq x y z
N VAL A 1 12.11 12.26 -17.46
CA VAL A 1 12.22 11.43 -16.25
C VAL A 1 12.30 9.98 -16.69
N LYS A 2 13.26 9.23 -16.15
CA LYS A 2 13.39 7.79 -16.41
C LYS A 2 13.30 7.07 -15.08
N LEU A 3 12.24 6.28 -14.93
CA LEU A 3 12.06 5.30 -13.85
C LEU A 3 11.94 3.92 -14.49
N GLN A 4 12.55 2.91 -13.91
CA GLN A 4 12.62 1.58 -14.53
C GLN A 4 11.35 0.78 -14.22
N LEU A 5 10.98 0.75 -12.96
CA LEU A 5 9.80 0.05 -12.49
C LEU A 5 9.12 0.91 -11.43
N ALA A 6 8.10 1.63 -11.83
CA ALA A 6 7.46 2.64 -11.01
C ALA A 6 5.98 2.33 -10.78
N THR A 7 5.47 2.84 -9.69
CA THR A 7 4.04 2.96 -9.42
C THR A 7 3.70 4.40 -9.11
N HIS A 8 2.43 4.69 -8.87
CA HIS A 8 1.97 6.07 -8.76
C HIS A 8 0.96 6.26 -7.64
N PHE A 9 0.78 7.50 -7.25
CA PHE A 9 -0.35 7.99 -6.47
C PHE A 9 -0.73 9.41 -6.89
N MET A 10 -1.99 9.75 -6.68
CA MET A 10 -2.49 11.11 -6.91
C MET A 10 -2.44 11.90 -5.62
N ASN A 11 -1.70 13.00 -5.61
CA ASN A 11 -1.80 13.99 -4.55
C ASN A 11 -2.91 14.99 -4.90
N THR A 12 -4.05 14.79 -4.28
CA THR A 12 -5.23 15.64 -4.51
C THR A 12 -5.08 17.05 -3.93
N THR A 13 -4.13 17.26 -3.02
CA THR A 13 -3.88 18.56 -2.40
C THR A 13 -3.19 19.54 -3.35
N ASP A 14 -2.23 19.06 -4.14
CA ASP A 14 -1.49 19.89 -5.11
C ASP A 14 -1.83 19.63 -6.58
N GLY A 15 -2.73 18.67 -6.84
CA GLY A 15 -3.18 18.34 -8.18
C GLY A 15 -2.11 17.65 -9.05
N LYS A 16 -1.15 16.95 -8.43
CA LYS A 16 -0.07 16.28 -9.14
C LYS A 16 -0.14 14.77 -9.05
N LEU A 17 0.21 14.11 -10.15
CA LEU A 17 0.43 12.67 -10.18
C LEU A 17 1.90 12.40 -9.85
N TYR A 18 2.14 11.76 -8.72
CA TYR A 18 3.46 11.29 -8.31
C TYR A 18 3.72 9.88 -8.80
N VAL A 19 4.92 9.63 -9.24
CA VAL A 19 5.44 8.30 -9.58
C VAL A 19 6.72 8.05 -8.80
N TYR A 20 6.92 6.83 -8.33
CA TYR A 20 8.10 6.46 -7.55
C TYR A 20 8.63 5.08 -7.93
N GLU A 21 9.94 4.91 -7.78
CA GLU A 21 10.68 3.70 -8.15
C GLU A 21 10.45 2.58 -7.12
N LEU A 22 10.16 1.36 -7.58
CA LEU A 22 9.87 0.20 -6.74
C LEU A 22 11.08 -0.66 -6.40
N ASN A 23 12.17 -0.55 -7.18
CA ASN A 23 13.34 -1.41 -7.03
C ASN A 23 14.44 -0.84 -6.14
N ASN A 24 14.27 0.35 -5.57
CA ASN A 24 15.29 1.08 -4.83
C ASN A 24 16.58 1.37 -5.64
N LEU A 25 16.49 1.30 -6.94
CA LEU A 25 17.58 1.57 -7.84
C LEU A 25 17.29 2.87 -8.57
N PRO A 26 17.81 4.00 -8.09
CA PRO A 26 17.63 5.26 -8.78
C PRO A 26 18.19 5.16 -10.19
N LEU A 27 17.37 5.49 -11.17
CA LEU A 27 17.81 5.64 -12.55
C LEU A 27 18.04 7.13 -12.82
N GLY A 28 19.24 7.56 -12.60
CA GLY A 28 19.59 8.97 -12.60
C GLY A 28 19.52 9.57 -11.20
N ASP A 29 19.17 10.85 -11.12
CA ASP A 29 19.26 11.63 -9.89
C ASP A 29 17.98 11.61 -9.03
N ALA A 30 16.94 10.88 -9.44
CA ALA A 30 15.67 10.86 -8.73
C ALA A 30 15.06 9.47 -8.64
N THR A 31 14.37 9.22 -7.51
CA THR A 31 13.53 8.04 -7.28
C THR A 31 12.05 8.40 -7.32
N VAL A 32 11.71 9.68 -7.22
CA VAL A 32 10.35 10.21 -7.26
C VAL A 32 10.26 11.34 -8.28
N ALA A 33 9.19 11.33 -9.07
CA ALA A 33 8.86 12.40 -9.99
C ALA A 33 7.38 12.74 -9.92
N ALA A 34 7.02 13.96 -10.28
CA ALA A 34 5.64 14.40 -10.34
C ALA A 34 5.28 14.99 -11.70
N LEU A 35 4.10 14.66 -12.19
CA LEU A 35 3.45 15.30 -13.32
C LEU A 35 2.48 16.34 -12.78
N ASP A 36 2.71 17.60 -13.12
CA ASP A 36 1.73 18.65 -12.89
C ASP A 36 0.65 18.57 -13.98
N LEU A 37 -0.58 18.31 -13.57
CA LEU A 37 -1.69 18.11 -14.52
C LEU A 37 -2.16 19.40 -15.18
N ASN A 38 -1.82 20.58 -14.63
CA ASN A 38 -2.24 21.87 -15.20
C ASN A 38 -1.38 22.26 -16.40
N ASN A 39 -0.06 22.08 -16.32
CA ASN A 39 0.88 22.44 -17.37
C ASN A 39 1.47 21.24 -18.12
N GLN A 40 1.13 20.02 -17.69
CA GLN A 40 1.60 18.75 -18.26
C GLN A 40 3.12 18.57 -18.21
N GLU A 41 3.78 19.19 -17.22
CA GLU A 41 5.21 19.10 -17.05
C GLU A 41 5.62 18.06 -16.00
N TRP A 42 6.64 17.27 -16.33
CA TRP A 42 7.28 16.35 -15.40
C TRP A 42 8.44 17.03 -14.67
N LYS A 43 8.49 16.86 -13.35
CA LYS A 43 9.62 17.27 -12.53
C LYS A 43 10.13 16.11 -11.69
N GLN A 44 11.43 16.01 -11.52
CA GLN A 44 12.04 15.18 -10.50
C GLN A 44 11.81 15.86 -9.14
N THR A 45 11.25 15.15 -8.17
CA THR A 45 10.81 15.75 -6.92
C THR A 45 11.46 15.15 -5.68
N GLY A 46 12.06 13.97 -5.81
CA GLY A 46 12.67 13.30 -4.67
C GLY A 46 13.73 12.28 -5.07
N VAL A 47 14.57 11.95 -4.08
CA VAL A 47 15.65 10.95 -4.16
C VAL A 47 15.49 9.86 -3.09
N ALA A 48 14.43 9.93 -2.27
CA ALA A 48 14.16 8.93 -1.24
C ALA A 48 13.95 7.55 -1.85
N ALA A 49 14.69 6.56 -1.35
CA ALA A 49 14.53 5.17 -1.73
C ALA A 49 13.60 4.45 -0.74
N LEU A 50 12.75 3.56 -1.26
CA LEU A 50 11.98 2.65 -0.42
C LEU A 50 12.93 1.79 0.44
N PRO A 51 12.65 1.58 1.73
CA PRO A 51 13.49 0.72 2.59
C PRO A 51 13.44 -0.74 2.18
N VAL A 52 12.39 -1.16 1.44
CA VAL A 52 12.21 -2.50 0.87
C VAL A 52 11.58 -2.40 -0.50
N GLN A 53 11.80 -3.39 -1.36
CA GLN A 53 11.07 -3.49 -2.63
C GLN A 53 9.61 -3.85 -2.39
N LEU A 54 8.70 -3.14 -3.03
CA LEU A 54 7.25 -3.26 -2.83
C LEU A 54 6.49 -3.39 -4.16
N HIS A 55 6.56 -4.56 -4.80
CA HIS A 55 5.69 -4.85 -5.93
C HIS A 55 4.29 -5.23 -5.44
N HIS A 56 3.26 -4.75 -6.12
CA HIS A 56 1.86 -5.04 -5.82
C HIS A 56 1.45 -4.76 -4.37
N HIS A 57 2.03 -3.70 -3.77
CA HIS A 57 1.51 -3.10 -2.55
C HIS A 57 0.23 -2.32 -2.86
N ASP A 58 -0.49 -1.93 -1.83
CA ASP A 58 -1.62 -1.00 -1.90
C ASP A 58 -1.31 0.26 -1.10
N GLY A 59 -2.03 1.36 -1.35
CA GLY A 59 -1.77 2.60 -0.64
C GLY A 59 -2.79 3.69 -0.92
N PHE A 60 -2.75 4.75 -0.13
CA PHE A 60 -3.60 5.92 -0.30
C PHE A 60 -2.89 7.21 0.09
N TRP A 61 -3.31 8.31 -0.52
CA TRP A 61 -2.92 9.66 -0.16
C TRP A 61 -3.73 10.15 1.06
N ASP A 62 -3.04 10.55 2.11
CA ASP A 62 -3.65 11.18 3.28
C ASP A 62 -3.52 12.71 3.20
N GLU A 63 -4.62 13.35 2.84
CA GLU A 63 -4.69 14.81 2.71
C GLU A 63 -4.46 15.54 4.05
N THR A 64 -4.80 14.89 5.17
CA THR A 64 -4.68 15.49 6.51
C THR A 64 -3.23 15.60 6.95
N THR A 65 -2.46 14.52 6.75
CA THR A 65 -1.04 14.47 7.10
C THR A 65 -0.12 14.88 5.95
N ARG A 66 -0.67 14.98 4.72
CA ARG A 66 0.07 15.24 3.47
C ARG A 66 1.14 14.19 3.20
N LYS A 67 0.81 12.95 3.49
CA LYS A 67 1.69 11.81 3.29
C LYS A 67 1.00 10.71 2.48
N TYR A 68 1.79 9.92 1.79
CA TYR A 68 1.31 8.75 1.08
C TYR A 68 1.62 7.48 1.87
N LEU A 69 0.59 6.77 2.32
CA LEU A 69 0.73 5.53 3.08
C LEU A 69 0.61 4.33 2.15
N VAL A 70 1.50 3.34 2.33
CA VAL A 70 1.46 2.06 1.62
C VAL A 70 1.54 0.88 2.57
N PHE A 71 1.01 -0.26 2.14
CA PHE A 71 1.05 -1.51 2.90
C PHE A 71 1.36 -2.71 2.02
N GLY A 72 2.13 -3.65 2.58
CA GLY A 72 2.36 -4.97 2.01
C GLY A 72 3.25 -4.95 0.78
N GLY A 73 2.93 -5.80 -0.19
CA GLY A 73 3.73 -5.97 -1.40
C GLY A 73 4.82 -7.03 -1.27
N PHE A 74 5.57 -7.21 -2.35
CA PHE A 74 6.67 -8.17 -2.36
C PHE A 74 7.91 -7.62 -3.08
N GLY A 75 9.06 -8.21 -2.78
CA GLY A 75 10.33 -7.95 -3.42
C GLY A 75 11.45 -8.66 -2.68
N ASN A 76 12.63 -8.76 -3.30
CA ASN A 76 13.79 -9.44 -2.70
C ASN A 76 13.45 -10.82 -2.11
N LYS A 77 12.63 -11.60 -2.82
CA LYS A 77 12.15 -12.93 -2.43
C LYS A 77 11.30 -12.97 -1.15
N ARG A 78 10.75 -11.84 -0.74
CA ARG A 78 9.91 -11.72 0.46
C ARG A 78 8.56 -11.08 0.16
N PHE A 79 7.54 -11.51 0.91
CA PHE A 79 6.29 -10.78 1.10
C PHE A 79 6.45 -9.85 2.30
N ASN A 80 5.80 -8.69 2.27
CA ASN A 80 5.89 -7.68 3.32
C ASN A 80 4.55 -7.53 4.06
N ASN A 81 4.63 -7.09 5.31
CA ASN A 81 3.49 -6.69 6.13
C ASN A 81 3.75 -5.33 6.81
N THR A 82 4.58 -4.54 6.19
CA THR A 82 5.03 -3.25 6.71
C THR A 82 4.14 -2.14 6.18
N PHE A 83 3.80 -1.20 7.05
CA PHE A 83 3.24 0.09 6.66
C PHE A 83 4.36 1.10 6.52
N LEU A 84 4.41 1.78 5.37
CA LEU A 84 5.36 2.86 5.12
C LEU A 84 4.59 4.14 4.79
N GLU A 85 5.14 5.28 5.21
CA GLU A 85 4.65 6.59 4.80
C GLU A 85 5.73 7.35 4.03
N TYR A 86 5.36 7.90 2.88
CA TYR A 86 6.19 8.86 2.14
C TYR A 86 5.81 10.29 2.52
N ASP A 87 6.75 11.00 3.08
CA ASP A 87 6.66 12.42 3.35
C ASP A 87 7.21 13.19 2.15
N ILE A 88 6.34 13.85 1.39
CA ILE A 88 6.75 14.61 0.18
C ILE A 88 7.64 15.80 0.55
N GLU A 89 7.35 16.49 1.66
CA GLU A 89 8.09 17.68 2.05
C GLU A 89 9.48 17.34 2.57
N GLY A 90 9.57 16.25 3.33
CA GLY A 90 10.84 15.74 3.86
C GLY A 90 11.61 14.84 2.92
N ASP A 91 11.04 14.47 1.78
CA ASP A 91 11.57 13.48 0.83
C ASP A 91 12.14 12.24 1.54
N ARG A 92 11.30 11.56 2.31
CA ARG A 92 11.69 10.35 3.04
C ARG A 92 10.55 9.36 3.17
N TRP A 93 10.94 8.09 3.31
CA TRP A 93 10.07 6.99 3.69
C TRP A 93 10.25 6.67 5.17
N ASP A 94 9.17 6.71 5.94
CA ASP A 94 9.14 6.32 7.34
C ASP A 94 8.42 4.97 7.49
N THR A 95 8.98 4.09 8.32
CA THR A 95 8.31 2.83 8.70
C THR A 95 7.41 3.09 9.90
N LEU A 96 6.14 2.70 9.79
CA LEU A 96 5.20 2.84 10.88
C LEU A 96 5.17 1.56 11.73
N SER A 97 5.20 1.75 13.05
CA SER A 97 5.09 0.65 14.01
C SER A 97 3.71 0.63 14.64
N TYR A 98 3.12 -0.55 14.71
CA TYR A 98 1.83 -0.79 15.35
C TYR A 98 1.93 -2.01 16.25
N PHE A 99 1.12 -2.06 17.31
CA PHE A 99 1.00 -3.21 18.19
C PHE A 99 -0.32 -3.97 17.92
N GLY A 100 -0.48 -5.13 18.54
CA GLY A 100 -1.69 -5.96 18.42
C GLY A 100 -1.49 -7.15 17.49
N ASP A 101 -2.51 -7.45 16.68
CA ASP A 101 -2.49 -8.63 15.82
C ASP A 101 -1.49 -8.46 14.67
N ARG A 102 -0.71 -9.50 14.43
CA ARG A 102 0.22 -9.53 13.31
C ARG A 102 -0.54 -9.78 12.01
N ILE A 103 -0.39 -8.90 11.03
CA ILE A 103 -0.87 -9.14 9.67
C ILE A 103 0.12 -10.09 8.97
N ILE A 104 -0.41 -11.15 8.35
CA ILE A 104 0.40 -12.08 7.55
C ILE A 104 1.04 -11.31 6.38
N PRO A 105 2.36 -11.45 6.13
CA PRO A 105 3.03 -10.84 4.99
C PRO A 105 2.35 -11.18 3.67
N ARG A 106 2.02 -10.16 2.85
CA ARG A 106 1.15 -10.30 1.69
C ARG A 106 1.36 -9.28 0.59
N TYR A 107 0.84 -9.59 -0.58
CA TYR A 107 0.69 -8.70 -1.74
C TYR A 107 -0.69 -8.88 -2.36
N PHE A 108 -1.11 -7.98 -3.23
CA PHE A 108 -2.47 -7.93 -3.77
C PHE A 108 -3.56 -7.92 -2.69
N SER A 109 -3.29 -7.33 -1.51
CA SER A 109 -4.34 -7.00 -0.57
C SER A 109 -5.10 -5.76 -1.03
N GLY A 110 -6.34 -5.63 -0.59
CA GLY A 110 -7.08 -4.37 -0.75
C GLY A 110 -7.02 -3.53 0.51
N MET A 111 -7.06 -2.21 0.33
CA MET A 111 -7.16 -1.24 1.42
C MET A 111 -8.40 -0.38 1.27
N ALA A 112 -9.05 -0.07 2.39
CA ALA A 112 -10.08 0.96 2.48
C ALA A 112 -9.79 1.85 3.70
N VAL A 113 -10.17 3.12 3.59
CA VAL A 113 -9.87 4.11 4.63
C VAL A 113 -11.16 4.83 4.99
N ASN A 114 -11.41 5.04 6.28
CA ASN A 114 -12.57 5.80 6.70
C ASN A 114 -12.38 7.31 6.47
N LYS A 115 -13.48 8.05 6.59
CA LYS A 115 -13.53 9.48 6.21
C LYS A 115 -12.52 10.35 6.96
N ASN A 116 -12.29 10.08 8.25
CA ASN A 116 -11.35 10.84 9.07
C ASN A 116 -9.90 10.34 9.02
N ARG A 117 -9.62 9.31 8.17
CA ARG A 117 -8.27 8.74 7.98
C ARG A 117 -7.68 8.06 9.22
N GLU A 118 -8.46 7.81 10.25
CA GLU A 118 -8.01 7.15 11.48
C GLU A 118 -8.03 5.62 11.37
N HIS A 119 -9.00 5.07 10.61
CA HIS A 119 -9.19 3.63 10.44
C HIS A 119 -8.82 3.19 9.03
N ILE A 120 -7.91 2.24 8.94
CA ILE A 120 -7.52 1.60 7.70
C ILE A 120 -7.88 0.11 7.76
N TYR A 121 -8.63 -0.35 6.79
CA TYR A 121 -9.00 -1.74 6.63
C TYR A 121 -8.10 -2.40 5.61
N VAL A 122 -7.56 -3.57 5.94
CA VAL A 122 -6.75 -4.39 5.04
C VAL A 122 -7.42 -5.74 4.87
N PHE A 123 -7.71 -6.13 3.65
CA PHE A 123 -8.41 -7.37 3.35
C PHE A 123 -7.66 -8.22 2.33
N GLY A 124 -7.65 -9.55 2.56
CA GLY A 124 -7.26 -10.56 1.60
C GLY A 124 -5.84 -10.43 1.05
N GLY A 125 -5.67 -10.80 -0.20
CA GLY A 125 -4.36 -10.86 -0.84
C GLY A 125 -3.72 -12.26 -0.78
N MET A 126 -2.44 -12.33 -1.11
CA MET A 126 -1.69 -13.56 -1.17
C MET A 126 -0.37 -13.44 -0.39
N GLY A 127 0.01 -14.49 0.32
CA GLY A 127 1.25 -14.50 1.09
C GLY A 127 1.38 -15.72 1.97
N ASN A 128 2.24 -15.66 2.97
CA ASN A 128 2.42 -16.72 3.96
C ASN A 128 2.99 -16.19 5.28
N GLU A 129 2.92 -16.99 6.34
CA GLU A 129 3.36 -16.61 7.68
C GLU A 129 4.85 -16.27 7.77
N SER A 130 5.71 -16.95 7.00
CA SER A 130 7.15 -16.69 7.03
C SER A 130 7.56 -15.42 6.27
N GLY A 131 6.71 -14.96 5.35
CA GLY A 131 7.04 -13.91 4.41
C GLY A 131 8.01 -14.34 3.31
N GLU A 132 8.43 -15.61 3.23
CA GLU A 132 9.38 -16.08 2.23
C GLU A 132 8.66 -16.57 0.96
N GLN A 133 9.04 -16.05 -0.20
CA GLN A 133 8.44 -16.46 -1.48
C GLN A 133 8.75 -17.92 -1.83
N SER A 134 9.90 -18.45 -1.37
CA SER A 134 10.31 -19.84 -1.60
C SER A 134 9.37 -20.88 -0.96
N VAL A 135 8.64 -20.50 0.06
CA VAL A 135 7.64 -21.35 0.75
C VAL A 135 6.34 -21.44 -0.04
N GLY A 136 6.13 -20.56 -1.01
CA GLY A 136 4.88 -20.46 -1.76
C GLY A 136 3.95 -19.39 -1.19
N ARG A 137 2.69 -19.41 -1.63
CA ARG A 137 1.67 -18.44 -1.21
C ARG A 137 0.35 -19.13 -0.90
N ASN A 138 -0.39 -18.56 0.03
CA ASN A 138 -1.77 -18.88 0.33
C ASN A 138 -2.67 -17.71 -0.08
N TYR A 139 -3.92 -17.97 -0.41
CA TYR A 139 -4.96 -16.95 -0.56
C TYR A 139 -5.50 -16.64 0.82
N LEU A 140 -5.45 -15.36 1.19
CA LEU A 140 -5.80 -14.92 2.53
C LEU A 140 -7.22 -14.37 2.53
N HIS A 141 -8.05 -14.90 3.45
CA HIS A 141 -9.44 -14.51 3.61
C HIS A 141 -9.64 -13.96 5.02
N ASP A 142 -9.06 -12.80 5.25
CA ASP A 142 -9.04 -12.12 6.54
C ASP A 142 -9.20 -10.62 6.36
N LEU A 143 -9.72 -9.96 7.39
CA LEU A 143 -9.90 -8.53 7.45
C LEU A 143 -9.26 -7.99 8.73
N TYR A 144 -8.42 -6.99 8.57
CA TYR A 144 -7.78 -6.28 9.67
C TYR A 144 -8.22 -4.82 9.70
N LEU A 145 -8.29 -4.28 10.90
CA LEU A 145 -8.42 -2.86 11.18
C LEU A 145 -7.10 -2.36 11.77
N LEU A 146 -6.52 -1.35 11.14
CA LEU A 146 -5.48 -0.53 11.71
C LEU A 146 -6.12 0.75 12.26
N ASP A 147 -6.01 0.96 13.56
CA ASP A 147 -6.36 2.21 14.23
C ASP A 147 -5.09 3.06 14.35
N ARG A 148 -5.00 4.13 13.56
CA ARG A 148 -3.82 5.01 13.52
C ARG A 148 -3.67 5.84 14.79
N LYS A 149 -4.78 6.22 15.41
CA LYS A 149 -4.78 7.01 16.65
C LYS A 149 -4.28 6.20 17.84
N GLN A 150 -4.73 4.95 17.93
CA GLN A 150 -4.29 4.02 18.97
C GLN A 150 -3.00 3.29 18.59
N GLN A 151 -2.52 3.44 17.35
CA GLN A 151 -1.37 2.70 16.80
C GLN A 151 -1.50 1.18 16.94
N SER A 152 -2.71 0.65 16.74
CA SER A 152 -3.01 -0.76 16.97
C SER A 152 -3.61 -1.44 15.74
N VAL A 153 -3.31 -2.72 15.61
CA VAL A 153 -3.89 -3.61 14.60
C VAL A 153 -4.76 -4.65 15.27
N ARG A 154 -5.94 -4.87 14.74
CA ARG A 154 -6.86 -5.91 15.19
C ARG A 154 -7.43 -6.66 14.00
N ARG A 155 -7.39 -7.99 14.06
CA ARG A 155 -8.08 -8.83 13.09
C ARG A 155 -9.58 -8.85 13.41
N LEU A 156 -10.38 -8.35 12.48
CA LEU A 156 -11.83 -8.29 12.63
C LEU A 156 -12.52 -9.57 12.19
N TRP A 157 -11.95 -10.22 11.17
CA TRP A 157 -12.57 -11.38 10.56
C TRP A 157 -11.51 -12.28 9.90
N GLN A 158 -11.78 -13.57 9.88
CA GLN A 158 -11.02 -14.57 9.13
C GLN A 158 -11.96 -15.72 8.76
N ASN A 159 -11.83 -16.23 7.55
CA ASN A 159 -12.52 -17.41 7.09
C ASN A 159 -11.56 -18.38 6.42
N ALA A 160 -11.79 -19.67 6.61
CA ALA A 160 -11.16 -20.68 5.80
C ALA A 160 -11.97 -20.82 4.49
N SER A 161 -11.32 -20.63 3.36
CA SER A 161 -11.96 -20.77 2.05
C SER A 161 -10.98 -21.39 1.07
N ASP A 162 -11.48 -22.32 0.27
CA ASP A 162 -10.72 -22.92 -0.84
C ASP A 162 -10.78 -22.07 -2.11
N HIS A 163 -11.52 -20.96 -2.09
CA HIS A 163 -11.61 -20.06 -3.23
C HIS A 163 -10.31 -19.29 -3.42
N ARG A 164 -9.78 -19.34 -4.62
CA ARG A 164 -8.60 -18.57 -5.02
C ARG A 164 -9.09 -17.23 -5.57
N LEU A 165 -9.29 -16.28 -4.68
CA LEU A 165 -9.73 -14.93 -5.03
C LEU A 165 -8.57 -13.96 -4.96
N VAL A 166 -8.40 -13.20 -6.02
CA VAL A 166 -7.41 -12.12 -6.11
C VAL A 166 -8.17 -10.80 -6.09
N LEU A 167 -7.75 -9.88 -5.24
CA LEU A 167 -8.33 -8.55 -5.22
C LEU A 167 -7.79 -7.71 -6.39
N ALA A 168 -8.67 -6.95 -6.99
CA ALA A 168 -8.32 -5.92 -7.97
C ALA A 168 -7.75 -4.64 -7.31
N ARG A 169 -7.16 -4.79 -6.12
CA ARG A 169 -6.68 -3.75 -5.21
C ARG A 169 -7.83 -2.98 -4.57
N ASP A 170 -7.84 -1.69 -4.63
CA ASP A 170 -8.73 -0.77 -3.93
C ASP A 170 -10.05 -1.37 -3.43
N MET A 171 -10.36 -1.07 -2.18
CA MET A 171 -11.66 -1.35 -1.60
C MET A 171 -12.41 -0.04 -1.37
N ILE A 172 -13.72 -0.12 -1.37
CA ILE A 172 -14.59 1.03 -1.11
C ILE A 172 -15.31 0.82 0.22
N LEU A 173 -15.04 1.70 1.17
CA LEU A 173 -15.84 1.84 2.39
C LEU A 173 -17.02 2.77 2.09
N THR A 174 -18.23 2.34 2.47
CA THR A 174 -19.43 3.18 2.28
C THR A 174 -19.34 4.45 3.11
N PRO A 175 -20.00 5.56 2.68
CA PRO A 175 -19.97 6.82 3.44
C PRO A 175 -20.53 6.73 4.86
N ASP A 176 -21.41 5.75 5.12
CA ASP A 176 -21.95 5.43 6.47
C ASP A 176 -21.07 4.44 7.25
N GLU A 177 -19.94 4.04 6.67
CA GLU A 177 -18.94 3.12 7.23
C GLU A 177 -19.47 1.72 7.64
N LYS A 178 -20.62 1.29 7.04
CA LYS A 178 -21.21 -0.01 7.36
C LYS A 178 -20.75 -1.16 6.48
N TYR A 179 -20.33 -0.86 5.24
CA TYR A 179 -19.99 -1.89 4.26
C TYR A 179 -18.66 -1.57 3.61
N ILE A 180 -17.89 -2.63 3.35
CA ILE A 180 -16.69 -2.59 2.52
C ILE A 180 -16.98 -3.40 1.26
N TYR A 181 -16.79 -2.80 0.09
CA TYR A 181 -16.87 -3.47 -1.20
C TYR A 181 -15.47 -3.76 -1.71
N ALA A 182 -15.21 -5.01 -2.05
CA ALA A 182 -13.98 -5.46 -2.67
C ALA A 182 -14.29 -6.15 -4.00
N LEU A 183 -13.69 -5.69 -5.09
CA LEU A 183 -13.76 -6.37 -6.37
C LEU A 183 -12.72 -7.50 -6.37
N CYS A 184 -13.19 -8.72 -6.58
CA CYS A 184 -12.34 -9.90 -6.65
C CYS A 184 -12.57 -10.65 -7.96
N TYR A 185 -11.53 -11.29 -8.45
CA TYR A 185 -11.62 -12.21 -9.58
C TYR A 185 -11.00 -13.57 -9.21
N PRO A 186 -11.54 -14.69 -9.76
CA PRO A 186 -10.96 -15.99 -9.48
C PRO A 186 -9.61 -16.16 -10.20
N GLU A 187 -8.65 -16.78 -9.53
CA GLU A 187 -7.43 -17.28 -10.17
C GLU A 187 -7.62 -18.77 -10.53
N TYR A 188 -7.46 -19.11 -11.78
CA TYR A 188 -7.63 -20.47 -12.33
C TYR A 188 -6.32 -21.24 -12.33
#